data_69a5d3ee4da405c2c14f8c94579d4d4e
#
_entry.id   69a5d3ee4da405c2c14f8c94579d4d4e
#
_cell.length_a   1.000
_cell.length_b   1.000
_cell.length_c   1.000
_cell.angle_alpha   90.00
_cell.angle_beta   90.00
_cell.angle_gamma   90.00
#
_symmetry.space_group_name_H-M   'P 1'
#
loop_
_entity.id
_entity.type
_entity.pdbx_description
1 polymer ?
#
loop_
_entity_poly.entity_id
_entity_poly.type
_entity_poly.pdbx_seq_one_letter_code
_entity_poly.pdbx_strand_id
1 'polypeptide(L)'
;VVDNTFATPYLVRPIEYGADIVVHSATKFIGGHGTSIGGVIVDGGKFDWEASGKFDSLTKPNPSYHGISFTKACGAAAFVTKVRAILLRDTGATVSPFNAFLFLQGLETLSLRVERHTYNALKVVEYLNNHPQVESVSHPSVSTDPKQQELYKKYFPNGGGSIFTFDIKGDAQKAKDFIDNLELFSLLANVADVKSLVIHPATTTHSQCTEEELLDQGIRPNTIRLSIGCENIDDIIQDLDEAFKAVA
;
A
#
# COMPACT_ATOMS: atom_id res chain seq x y z
N VAL A 1 10.71 8.70 -7.76
CA VAL A 1 10.55 7.54 -6.84
C VAL A 1 9.08 7.28 -6.65
N VAL A 2 8.66 6.01 -6.72
CA VAL A 2 7.27 5.58 -6.48
C VAL A 2 7.26 4.52 -5.39
N ASP A 3 6.44 4.73 -4.36
CA ASP A 3 6.09 3.67 -3.42
C ASP A 3 4.95 2.84 -4.03
N ASN A 4 5.27 1.60 -4.40
CA ASN A 4 4.35 0.68 -5.06
C ASN A 4 3.88 -0.45 -4.14
N THR A 5 3.92 -0.21 -2.83
CA THR A 5 3.58 -1.21 -1.81
C THR A 5 2.18 -1.79 -2.01
N PHE A 6 1.19 -0.95 -2.29
CA PHE A 6 -0.22 -1.38 -2.35
C PHE A 6 -0.62 -1.98 -3.70
N ALA A 7 -0.01 -1.52 -4.78
CA ALA A 7 -0.28 -2.08 -6.10
C ALA A 7 0.52 -3.37 -6.37
N THR A 8 1.67 -3.52 -5.74
CA THR A 8 2.61 -4.61 -6.00
C THR A 8 3.09 -4.64 -7.46
N PRO A 9 4.14 -5.36 -7.81
CA PRO A 9 4.54 -5.52 -9.21
C PRO A 9 3.54 -6.36 -10.04
N TYR A 10 2.52 -6.95 -9.40
CA TYR A 10 1.47 -7.69 -10.09
C TYR A 10 0.44 -6.76 -10.75
N LEU A 11 -0.04 -5.73 -10.05
CA LEU A 11 -1.05 -4.81 -10.60
C LEU A 11 -0.42 -3.72 -11.47
N VAL A 12 0.71 -3.14 -11.05
CA VAL A 12 1.41 -2.12 -11.84
C VAL A 12 2.92 -2.17 -11.63
N ARG A 13 3.67 -1.90 -12.69
CA ARG A 13 5.14 -1.78 -12.67
C ARG A 13 5.54 -0.36 -13.06
N PRO A 14 5.71 0.55 -12.09
CA PRO A 14 5.90 1.97 -12.36
C PRO A 14 7.12 2.31 -13.24
N ILE A 15 8.16 1.46 -13.24
CA ILE A 15 9.34 1.62 -14.11
C ILE A 15 8.95 1.59 -15.59
N GLU A 16 7.92 0.85 -15.98
CA GLU A 16 7.41 0.79 -17.35
C GLU A 16 6.70 2.10 -17.76
N TYR A 17 6.33 2.92 -16.76
CA TYR A 17 5.68 4.21 -16.95
C TYR A 17 6.59 5.41 -16.61
N GLY A 18 7.91 5.19 -16.54
CA GLY A 18 8.91 6.27 -16.39
C GLY A 18 9.36 6.55 -14.96
N ALA A 19 8.98 5.75 -13.98
CA ALA A 19 9.59 5.83 -12.66
C ALA A 19 11.06 5.35 -12.73
N ASP A 20 11.95 6.04 -12.03
CA ASP A 20 13.37 5.68 -11.98
C ASP A 20 13.63 4.66 -10.86
N ILE A 21 12.99 4.87 -9.72
CA ILE A 21 13.14 4.03 -8.52
C ILE A 21 11.77 3.66 -8.00
N VAL A 22 11.60 2.39 -7.66
CA VAL A 22 10.39 1.85 -7.01
C VAL A 22 10.76 1.27 -5.66
N VAL A 23 9.96 1.57 -4.65
CA VAL A 23 10.09 0.99 -3.32
C VAL A 23 8.85 0.17 -2.97
N HIS A 24 9.07 -0.86 -2.18
CA HIS A 24 8.00 -1.67 -1.61
C HIS A 24 8.27 -1.92 -0.12
N SER A 25 7.27 -1.73 0.71
CA SER A 25 7.26 -2.38 2.01
C SER A 25 6.98 -3.87 1.82
N ALA A 26 8.00 -4.71 1.95
CA ALA A 26 7.84 -6.16 1.86
C ALA A 26 6.99 -6.72 3.02
N THR A 27 6.88 -5.96 4.12
CA THR A 27 6.00 -6.19 5.26
C THR A 27 4.55 -6.44 4.84
N LYS A 28 4.09 -5.78 3.76
CA LYS A 28 2.71 -5.75 3.29
C LYS A 28 2.42 -6.94 2.36
N PHE A 29 1.92 -6.74 1.17
CA PHE A 29 1.52 -7.82 0.25
C PHE A 29 2.63 -8.80 -0.10
N ILE A 30 3.91 -8.39 -0.13
CA ILE A 30 5.01 -9.31 -0.46
C ILE A 30 5.07 -10.43 0.59
N GLY A 31 5.16 -10.11 1.86
CA GLY A 31 5.07 -11.09 2.95
C GLY A 31 3.65 -11.64 3.12
N GLY A 32 2.68 -10.75 3.11
CA GLY A 32 1.24 -11.06 3.09
C GLY A 32 0.62 -11.51 4.41
N HIS A 33 1.40 -11.65 5.49
CA HIS A 33 0.93 -12.25 6.75
C HIS A 33 1.22 -11.39 7.99
N GLY A 34 1.78 -10.18 7.82
CA GLY A 34 2.11 -9.30 8.94
C GLY A 34 3.18 -9.84 9.91
N THR A 35 3.92 -10.87 9.52
CA THR A 35 4.86 -11.60 10.40
C THR A 35 6.28 -11.08 10.38
N SER A 36 6.63 -10.22 9.39
CA SER A 36 8.01 -9.78 9.20
C SER A 36 8.03 -8.34 8.67
N ILE A 37 9.02 -7.58 9.10
CA ILE A 37 9.27 -6.22 8.62
C ILE A 37 10.44 -6.25 7.64
N GLY A 38 10.25 -5.61 6.49
CA GLY A 38 11.29 -5.48 5.47
C GLY A 38 10.87 -4.59 4.31
N GLY A 39 11.82 -4.30 3.43
CA GLY A 39 11.60 -3.47 2.26
C GLY A 39 12.44 -3.91 1.07
N VAL A 40 12.02 -3.46 -0.11
CA VAL A 40 12.73 -3.68 -1.38
C VAL A 40 12.86 -2.35 -2.11
N ILE A 41 14.04 -2.07 -2.63
CA ILE A 41 14.31 -0.94 -3.51
C ILE A 41 14.67 -1.50 -4.88
N VAL A 42 13.97 -1.04 -5.91
CA VAL A 42 14.22 -1.42 -7.31
C VAL A 42 14.66 -0.17 -8.05
N ASP A 43 15.87 -0.20 -8.61
CA ASP A 43 16.43 0.87 -9.43
C ASP A 43 16.29 0.48 -10.91
N GLY A 44 15.66 1.33 -11.72
CA GLY A 44 15.55 1.15 -13.16
C GLY A 44 16.88 1.30 -13.92
N GLY A 45 17.89 1.87 -13.28
CA GLY A 45 19.24 2.06 -13.83
C GLY A 45 19.31 3.04 -15.02
N LYS A 46 18.27 3.86 -15.21
CA LYS A 46 18.16 4.74 -16.39
C LYS A 46 18.34 6.23 -16.07
N PHE A 47 18.27 6.60 -14.79
CA PHE A 47 18.37 7.99 -14.39
C PHE A 47 19.80 8.53 -14.62
N ASP A 48 19.91 9.66 -15.31
CA ASP A 48 21.20 10.32 -15.54
C ASP A 48 21.59 11.18 -14.33
N TRP A 49 22.34 10.57 -13.42
CA TRP A 49 22.81 11.22 -12.19
C TRP A 49 23.75 12.38 -12.47
N GLU A 50 24.59 12.27 -13.51
CA GLU A 50 25.57 13.31 -13.88
C GLU A 50 24.86 14.53 -14.47
N ALA A 51 23.97 14.35 -15.45
CA ALA A 51 23.23 15.44 -16.09
C ALA A 51 22.30 16.19 -15.12
N SER A 52 21.80 15.51 -14.08
CA SER A 52 20.92 16.14 -13.08
C SER A 52 21.61 17.22 -12.26
N GLY A 53 22.93 17.12 -12.04
CA GLY A 53 23.72 18.04 -11.24
C GLY A 53 23.36 18.15 -9.76
N LYS A 54 22.46 17.28 -9.25
CA LYS A 54 21.90 17.38 -7.88
C LYS A 54 22.49 16.38 -6.89
N PHE A 55 23.22 15.36 -7.37
CA PHE A 55 23.59 14.20 -6.56
C PHE A 55 25.09 14.04 -6.44
N ASP A 56 25.78 15.05 -5.90
CA ASP A 56 27.23 15.08 -5.69
C ASP A 56 27.77 13.83 -5.04
N SER A 57 27.02 13.28 -4.11
CA SER A 57 27.40 12.06 -3.38
C SER A 57 27.45 10.78 -4.24
N LEU A 58 26.92 10.81 -5.46
CA LEU A 58 27.03 9.75 -6.46
C LEU A 58 28.06 10.07 -7.53
N THR A 59 28.14 11.36 -7.94
CA THR A 59 28.87 11.82 -9.12
C THR A 59 30.29 12.29 -8.81
N LYS A 60 30.53 12.85 -7.61
CA LYS A 60 31.87 13.32 -7.19
C LYS A 60 32.72 12.23 -6.54
N PRO A 61 34.05 12.39 -6.57
CA PRO A 61 34.96 11.50 -5.86
C PRO A 61 34.64 11.36 -4.37
N ASN A 62 34.51 10.15 -3.87
CA ASN A 62 34.23 9.86 -2.48
C ASN A 62 35.53 9.54 -1.71
N PRO A 63 35.95 10.36 -0.72
CA PRO A 63 37.20 10.13 0.02
C PRO A 63 37.22 8.81 0.77
N SER A 64 36.08 8.35 1.31
CA SER A 64 35.95 7.08 2.03
C SER A 64 36.09 5.84 1.15
N TYR A 65 36.04 6.03 -0.18
CA TYR A 65 36.21 4.99 -1.18
C TYR A 65 37.33 5.33 -2.15
N HIS A 66 38.46 5.78 -1.60
CA HIS A 66 39.72 6.06 -2.35
C HIS A 66 39.53 7.04 -3.52
N GLY A 67 38.56 7.97 -3.40
CA GLY A 67 38.30 8.98 -4.44
C GLY A 67 37.52 8.47 -5.65
N ILE A 68 36.88 7.30 -5.59
CA ILE A 68 36.02 6.86 -6.70
C ILE A 68 34.71 7.66 -6.73
N SER A 69 34.16 7.85 -7.93
CA SER A 69 32.77 8.28 -8.15
C SER A 69 31.92 7.03 -8.39
N PHE A 70 30.77 6.91 -7.73
CA PHE A 70 29.88 5.73 -7.89
C PHE A 70 29.34 5.63 -9.30
N THR A 71 28.99 6.77 -9.93
CA THR A 71 28.51 6.80 -11.33
C THR A 71 29.56 6.28 -12.30
N LYS A 72 30.82 6.69 -12.14
CA LYS A 72 31.92 6.26 -13.00
C LYS A 72 32.32 4.80 -12.76
N ALA A 73 32.27 4.35 -11.51
CA ALA A 73 32.69 3.00 -11.14
C ALA A 73 31.61 1.94 -11.39
N CYS A 74 30.32 2.30 -11.24
CA CYS A 74 29.21 1.34 -11.19
C CYS A 74 28.16 1.58 -12.30
N GLY A 75 28.25 2.68 -13.06
CA GLY A 75 27.32 2.98 -14.15
C GLY A 75 25.86 2.93 -13.70
N ALA A 76 25.04 2.14 -14.36
CA ALA A 76 23.63 1.97 -14.07
C ALA A 76 23.33 1.48 -12.63
N ALA A 77 24.27 0.80 -12.00
CA ALA A 77 24.11 0.31 -10.63
C ALA A 77 24.62 1.29 -9.55
N ALA A 78 24.97 2.53 -9.91
CA ALA A 78 25.58 3.49 -8.98
C ALA A 78 24.76 3.73 -7.72
N PHE A 79 23.45 3.93 -7.86
CA PHE A 79 22.56 4.19 -6.74
C PHE A 79 22.46 3.00 -5.78
N VAL A 80 22.11 1.82 -6.27
CA VAL A 80 21.96 0.64 -5.41
C VAL A 80 23.28 0.19 -4.81
N THR A 81 24.40 0.37 -5.54
CA THR A 81 25.75 0.08 -4.99
C THR A 81 26.08 1.02 -3.84
N LYS A 82 25.79 2.32 -3.98
CA LYS A 82 25.99 3.27 -2.89
C LYS A 82 25.10 2.97 -1.69
N VAL A 83 23.84 2.63 -1.90
CA VAL A 83 22.92 2.22 -0.82
C VAL A 83 23.53 1.04 -0.05
N ARG A 84 24.03 0.03 -0.74
CA ARG A 84 24.64 -1.16 -0.09
C ARG A 84 25.99 -0.86 0.56
N ALA A 85 26.86 -0.14 -0.14
CA ALA A 85 28.23 0.10 0.31
C ALA A 85 28.32 1.11 1.46
N ILE A 86 27.40 2.06 1.55
CA ILE A 86 27.39 3.12 2.57
C ILE A 86 26.22 2.91 3.53
N LEU A 87 24.97 3.11 3.08
CA LEU A 87 23.83 3.15 3.99
C LEU A 87 23.62 1.83 4.72
N LEU A 88 23.55 0.73 3.99
CA LEU A 88 23.37 -0.60 4.60
C LEU A 88 24.53 -0.97 5.53
N ARG A 89 25.77 -0.73 5.09
CA ARG A 89 26.96 -1.02 5.87
C ARG A 89 27.02 -0.19 7.15
N ASP A 90 26.79 1.12 7.05
CA ASP A 90 26.99 2.04 8.16
C ASP A 90 25.84 2.00 9.18
N THR A 91 24.61 1.78 8.73
CA THR A 91 23.44 1.65 9.61
C THR A 91 23.20 0.24 10.11
N GLY A 92 23.69 -0.78 9.40
CA GLY A 92 23.44 -2.19 9.71
C GLY A 92 21.97 -2.62 9.50
N ALA A 93 21.15 -1.81 8.82
CA ALA A 93 19.72 -2.05 8.61
C ALA A 93 19.49 -3.13 7.54
N THR A 94 19.96 -4.33 7.79
CA THR A 94 19.78 -5.49 6.90
C THR A 94 18.61 -6.37 7.34
N VAL A 95 17.94 -6.99 6.36
CA VAL A 95 16.89 -7.98 6.66
C VAL A 95 17.53 -9.26 7.23
N SER A 96 16.90 -9.85 8.26
CA SER A 96 17.37 -11.13 8.78
C SER A 96 17.17 -12.25 7.75
N PRO A 97 18.02 -13.30 7.73
CA PRO A 97 17.83 -14.44 6.82
C PRO A 97 16.47 -15.12 6.97
N PHE A 98 15.94 -15.21 8.18
CA PHE A 98 14.63 -15.79 8.43
C PHE A 98 13.51 -14.94 7.83
N ASN A 99 13.54 -13.61 8.01
CA ASN A 99 12.56 -12.71 7.37
C ASN A 99 12.68 -12.75 5.85
N ALA A 100 13.88 -12.81 5.30
CA ALA A 100 14.11 -12.97 3.87
C ALA A 100 13.46 -14.27 3.33
N PHE A 101 13.59 -15.36 4.06
CA PHE A 101 12.94 -16.64 3.73
C PHE A 101 11.41 -16.49 3.72
N LEU A 102 10.81 -15.85 4.73
CA LEU A 102 9.36 -15.62 4.76
C LEU A 102 8.89 -14.73 3.60
N PHE A 103 9.66 -13.71 3.22
CA PHE A 103 9.34 -12.88 2.06
C PHE A 103 9.42 -13.65 0.74
N LEU A 104 10.41 -14.53 0.58
CA LEU A 104 10.52 -15.38 -0.60
C LEU A 104 9.33 -16.34 -0.71
N GLN A 105 8.90 -16.95 0.39
CA GLN A 105 7.69 -17.76 0.41
C GLN A 105 6.44 -16.94 0.05
N GLY A 106 6.32 -15.72 0.61
CA GLY A 106 5.23 -14.81 0.27
C GLY A 106 5.20 -14.42 -1.21
N LEU A 107 6.37 -14.23 -1.84
CA LEU A 107 6.48 -13.92 -3.27
C LEU A 107 5.96 -15.04 -4.16
N GLU A 108 6.14 -16.30 -3.80
CA GLU A 108 5.69 -17.45 -4.61
C GLU A 108 4.17 -17.46 -4.83
N THR A 109 3.41 -16.90 -3.87
CA THR A 109 1.94 -16.82 -3.94
C THR A 109 1.42 -15.40 -4.15
N LEU A 110 2.29 -14.43 -4.38
CA LEU A 110 1.90 -13.02 -4.46
C LEU A 110 0.80 -12.76 -5.50
N SER A 111 0.97 -13.27 -6.72
CA SER A 111 0.00 -13.07 -7.80
C SER A 111 -1.37 -13.65 -7.46
N LEU A 112 -1.41 -14.87 -6.94
CA LEU A 112 -2.64 -15.55 -6.52
C LEU A 112 -3.37 -14.77 -5.42
N ARG A 113 -2.62 -14.28 -4.43
CA ARG A 113 -3.19 -13.51 -3.32
C ARG A 113 -3.70 -12.15 -3.80
N VAL A 114 -2.90 -11.40 -4.56
CA VAL A 114 -3.30 -10.07 -5.04
C VAL A 114 -4.51 -10.16 -5.98
N GLU A 115 -4.58 -11.18 -6.82
CA GLU A 115 -5.77 -11.45 -7.64
C GLU A 115 -7.02 -11.67 -6.78
N ARG A 116 -6.91 -12.52 -5.74
CA ARG A 116 -8.01 -12.79 -4.81
C ARG A 116 -8.39 -11.55 -4.01
N HIS A 117 -7.42 -10.82 -3.45
CA HIS A 117 -7.64 -9.55 -2.75
C HIS A 117 -8.41 -8.55 -3.61
N THR A 118 -7.96 -8.38 -4.86
CA THR A 118 -8.59 -7.44 -5.81
C THR A 118 -10.01 -7.87 -6.18
N TYR A 119 -10.21 -9.15 -6.46
CA TYR A 119 -11.55 -9.69 -6.73
C TYR A 119 -12.51 -9.45 -5.57
N ASN A 120 -12.10 -9.81 -4.35
CA ASN A 120 -12.91 -9.60 -3.15
C ASN A 120 -13.19 -8.11 -2.93
N ALA A 121 -12.18 -7.25 -3.06
CA ALA A 121 -12.33 -5.82 -2.88
C ALA A 121 -13.34 -5.20 -3.86
N LEU A 122 -13.30 -5.57 -5.13
CA LEU A 122 -14.27 -5.07 -6.11
C LEU A 122 -15.69 -5.47 -5.78
N LYS A 123 -15.91 -6.69 -5.26
CA LYS A 123 -17.22 -7.15 -4.80
C LYS A 123 -17.71 -6.38 -3.57
N VAL A 124 -16.80 -6.13 -2.60
CA VAL A 124 -17.12 -5.31 -1.43
C VAL A 124 -17.40 -3.86 -1.81
N VAL A 125 -16.63 -3.28 -2.73
CA VAL A 125 -16.87 -1.92 -3.27
C VAL A 125 -18.25 -1.84 -3.94
N GLU A 126 -18.61 -2.84 -4.76
CA GLU A 126 -19.94 -2.91 -5.40
C GLU A 126 -21.06 -2.99 -4.36
N TYR A 127 -20.89 -3.83 -3.34
CA TYR A 127 -21.85 -3.97 -2.23
C TYR A 127 -22.02 -2.65 -1.46
N LEU A 128 -20.92 -2.06 -1.00
CA LEU A 128 -20.95 -0.82 -0.23
C LEU A 128 -21.49 0.37 -1.02
N ASN A 129 -21.12 0.49 -2.29
CA ASN A 129 -21.57 1.60 -3.15
C ASN A 129 -23.08 1.60 -3.39
N ASN A 130 -23.75 0.45 -3.23
CA ASN A 130 -25.19 0.29 -3.34
C ASN A 130 -25.90 0.19 -1.98
N HIS A 131 -25.17 0.22 -0.86
CA HIS A 131 -25.75 0.01 0.45
C HIS A 131 -26.43 1.27 1.00
N PRO A 132 -27.69 1.21 1.51
CA PRO A 132 -28.45 2.38 1.94
C PRO A 132 -27.82 3.17 3.10
N GLN A 133 -27.02 2.54 3.95
CA GLN A 133 -26.34 3.17 5.08
C GLN A 133 -24.93 3.69 4.73
N VAL A 134 -24.48 3.57 3.49
CA VAL A 134 -23.20 4.11 3.02
C VAL A 134 -23.41 5.46 2.36
N GLU A 135 -22.58 6.44 2.71
CA GLU A 135 -22.61 7.79 2.13
C GLU A 135 -21.72 7.87 0.89
N SER A 136 -20.52 7.34 0.98
CA SER A 136 -19.55 7.33 -0.12
C SER A 136 -18.55 6.16 -0.02
N VAL A 137 -17.97 5.78 -1.16
CA VAL A 137 -16.88 4.81 -1.24
C VAL A 137 -15.72 5.43 -2.00
N SER A 138 -14.54 5.46 -1.39
CA SER A 138 -13.32 6.00 -2.00
C SER A 138 -12.48 4.87 -2.61
N HIS A 139 -12.88 4.41 -3.78
CA HIS A 139 -12.12 3.45 -4.59
C HIS A 139 -12.14 3.90 -6.07
N PRO A 140 -11.02 3.79 -6.81
CA PRO A 140 -10.95 4.31 -8.18
C PRO A 140 -11.94 3.65 -9.16
N SER A 141 -12.38 2.41 -8.91
CA SER A 141 -13.36 1.74 -9.77
C SER A 141 -14.75 2.38 -9.78
N VAL A 142 -15.11 3.13 -8.73
CA VAL A 142 -16.42 3.81 -8.59
C VAL A 142 -16.30 5.33 -8.68
N SER A 143 -15.13 5.85 -9.03
CA SER A 143 -14.93 7.29 -9.23
C SER A 143 -15.83 7.81 -10.36
N THR A 144 -16.47 8.95 -10.14
CA THR A 144 -17.29 9.66 -11.15
C THR A 144 -16.46 10.65 -11.97
N ASP A 145 -15.19 10.91 -11.59
CA ASP A 145 -14.28 11.78 -12.34
C ASP A 145 -13.78 11.06 -13.61
N PRO A 146 -14.07 11.56 -14.82
CA PRO A 146 -13.62 10.95 -16.07
C PRO A 146 -12.09 10.77 -16.17
N LYS A 147 -11.32 11.72 -15.62
CA LYS A 147 -9.85 11.63 -15.60
C LYS A 147 -9.36 10.49 -14.70
N GLN A 148 -9.96 10.35 -13.54
CA GLN A 148 -9.64 9.23 -12.63
C GLN A 148 -9.99 7.88 -13.27
N GLN A 149 -11.12 7.79 -13.97
CA GLN A 149 -11.50 6.58 -14.70
C GLN A 149 -10.52 6.23 -15.82
N GLU A 150 -10.06 7.24 -16.58
CA GLU A 150 -9.05 7.05 -17.63
C GLU A 150 -7.73 6.52 -17.04
N LEU A 151 -7.24 7.16 -15.96
CA LEU A 151 -6.02 6.75 -15.27
C LEU A 151 -6.14 5.36 -14.66
N TYR A 152 -7.30 5.05 -14.07
CA TYR A 152 -7.58 3.72 -13.52
C TYR A 152 -7.49 2.64 -14.60
N LYS A 153 -8.16 2.82 -15.73
CA LYS A 153 -8.09 1.89 -16.86
C LYS A 153 -6.69 1.75 -17.43
N LYS A 154 -5.93 2.84 -17.47
CA LYS A 154 -4.57 2.87 -18.01
C LYS A 154 -3.56 2.12 -17.13
N TYR A 155 -3.60 2.38 -15.82
CA TYR A 155 -2.56 1.89 -14.89
C TYR A 155 -2.95 0.63 -14.16
N PHE A 156 -4.24 0.36 -14.01
CA PHE A 156 -4.77 -0.76 -13.22
C PHE A 156 -5.75 -1.63 -14.03
N PRO A 157 -5.34 -2.20 -15.17
CA PRO A 157 -6.23 -3.04 -15.98
C PRO A 157 -6.68 -4.31 -15.25
N ASN A 158 -5.93 -4.75 -14.24
CA ASN A 158 -6.22 -5.92 -13.40
C ASN A 158 -6.86 -5.55 -12.04
N GLY A 159 -7.32 -4.31 -11.88
CA GLY A 159 -7.95 -3.81 -10.65
C GLY A 159 -7.06 -2.92 -9.79
N GLY A 160 -7.67 -2.09 -8.95
CA GLY A 160 -7.04 -1.02 -8.18
C GLY A 160 -6.56 -1.37 -6.78
N GLY A 161 -6.40 -2.65 -6.47
CA GLY A 161 -5.98 -3.11 -5.15
C GLY A 161 -7.15 -3.37 -4.19
N SER A 162 -6.86 -3.55 -2.92
CA SER A 162 -7.83 -4.03 -1.92
C SER A 162 -7.89 -3.19 -0.65
N ILE A 163 -7.30 -2.00 -0.67
CA ILE A 163 -7.29 -1.09 0.47
C ILE A 163 -8.03 0.18 0.04
N PHE A 164 -9.09 0.51 0.76
CA PHE A 164 -9.91 1.67 0.45
C PHE A 164 -10.69 2.15 1.68
N THR A 165 -11.36 3.28 1.57
CA THR A 165 -12.21 3.82 2.62
C THR A 165 -13.65 3.95 2.14
N PHE A 166 -14.57 3.94 3.09
CA PHE A 166 -15.95 4.36 2.88
C PHE A 166 -16.44 5.18 4.07
N ASP A 167 -17.43 6.00 3.84
CA ASP A 167 -18.10 6.79 4.88
C ASP A 167 -19.46 6.16 5.17
N ILE A 168 -19.69 5.75 6.43
CA ILE A 168 -21.01 5.29 6.88
C ILE A 168 -21.92 6.50 7.15
N LYS A 169 -23.21 6.42 6.83
CA LYS A 169 -24.16 7.47 7.19
C LYS A 169 -24.34 7.54 8.69
N GLY A 170 -23.95 8.66 9.30
CA GLY A 170 -23.98 8.89 10.72
C GLY A 170 -22.75 9.62 11.22
N ASP A 171 -22.46 9.44 12.48
CA ASP A 171 -21.34 10.09 13.16
C ASP A 171 -20.17 9.13 13.46
N ALA A 172 -19.17 9.61 14.15
CA ALA A 172 -17.99 8.82 14.55
C ALA A 172 -18.36 7.66 15.47
N GLN A 173 -19.40 7.79 16.28
CA GLN A 173 -19.82 6.73 17.19
C GLN A 173 -20.42 5.57 16.40
N LYS A 174 -21.28 5.88 15.43
CA LYS A 174 -21.85 4.84 14.54
C LYS A 174 -20.78 4.10 13.75
N ALA A 175 -19.73 4.79 13.30
CA ALA A 175 -18.60 4.14 12.64
C ALA A 175 -17.87 3.16 13.55
N LYS A 176 -17.67 3.52 14.82
CA LYS A 176 -17.06 2.63 15.83
C LYS A 176 -17.96 1.45 16.17
N ASP A 177 -19.24 1.71 16.39
CA ASP A 177 -20.22 0.66 16.70
C ASP A 177 -20.31 -0.34 15.54
N PHE A 178 -20.25 0.12 14.28
CA PHE A 178 -20.15 -0.75 13.12
C PHE A 178 -18.91 -1.64 13.17
N ILE A 179 -17.75 -1.06 13.44
CA ILE A 179 -16.47 -1.80 13.54
C ILE A 179 -16.51 -2.84 14.67
N ASP A 180 -17.08 -2.47 15.82
CA ASP A 180 -17.15 -3.34 16.99
C ASP A 180 -18.11 -4.54 16.80
N ASN A 181 -19.01 -4.48 15.82
CA ASN A 181 -19.90 -5.57 15.44
C ASN A 181 -19.39 -6.46 14.30
N LEU A 182 -18.19 -6.19 13.75
CA LEU A 182 -17.52 -7.08 12.79
C LEU A 182 -16.87 -8.26 13.53
N GLU A 183 -17.09 -9.48 13.05
CA GLU A 183 -16.55 -10.70 13.64
C GLU A 183 -15.38 -11.28 12.80
N LEU A 184 -15.48 -11.19 11.47
CA LEU A 184 -14.45 -11.70 10.55
C LEU A 184 -13.29 -10.70 10.39
N PHE A 185 -13.58 -9.40 10.31
CA PHE A 185 -12.57 -8.38 10.20
C PHE A 185 -11.81 -8.19 11.51
N SER A 186 -10.49 -8.17 11.46
CA SER A 186 -9.67 -7.83 12.63
C SER A 186 -9.47 -6.32 12.74
N LEU A 187 -9.78 -5.74 13.90
CA LEU A 187 -9.44 -4.34 14.23
C LEU A 187 -7.94 -4.23 14.48
N LEU A 188 -7.19 -3.87 13.45
CA LEU A 188 -5.74 -3.83 13.47
C LEU A 188 -5.21 -2.74 12.54
N ALA A 189 -4.34 -1.86 13.07
CA ALA A 189 -3.67 -0.81 12.31
C ALA A 189 -2.57 -1.37 11.37
N ASN A 190 -2.93 -2.30 10.50
CA ASN A 190 -2.13 -2.85 9.42
C ASN A 190 -2.96 -2.85 8.12
N VAL A 191 -2.35 -3.26 7.01
CA VAL A 191 -2.99 -3.42 5.70
C VAL A 191 -2.30 -4.53 4.92
N ALA A 192 -2.96 -5.03 3.87
CA ALA A 192 -2.37 -5.99 2.94
C ALA A 192 -2.02 -7.35 3.58
N ASP A 193 -2.74 -7.73 4.60
CA ASP A 193 -2.71 -9.07 5.18
C ASP A 193 -3.67 -9.99 4.41
N VAL A 194 -3.41 -11.30 4.42
CA VAL A 194 -4.33 -12.30 3.88
C VAL A 194 -5.69 -12.28 4.59
N LYS A 195 -5.73 -11.75 5.81
CA LYS A 195 -6.95 -11.51 6.58
C LYS A 195 -7.53 -10.13 6.29
N SER A 196 -8.83 -10.03 6.32
CA SER A 196 -9.55 -8.76 6.26
C SER A 196 -9.33 -7.93 7.52
N LEU A 197 -8.94 -6.67 7.34
CA LEU A 197 -8.65 -5.74 8.43
C LEU A 197 -9.50 -4.50 8.32
N VAL A 198 -9.82 -3.91 9.47
CA VAL A 198 -10.59 -2.68 9.58
C VAL A 198 -9.95 -1.73 10.57
N ILE A 199 -10.07 -0.43 10.35
CA ILE A 199 -9.78 0.61 11.34
C ILE A 199 -10.73 1.80 11.17
N HIS A 200 -10.84 2.58 12.26
CA HIS A 200 -11.35 3.95 12.22
C HIS A 200 -10.15 4.92 12.15
N PRO A 201 -9.80 5.47 10.99
CA PRO A 201 -8.55 6.22 10.81
C PRO A 201 -8.38 7.39 11.77
N ALA A 202 -9.44 8.17 11.98
CA ALA A 202 -9.41 9.36 12.83
C ALA A 202 -9.01 9.09 14.29
N THR A 203 -9.34 7.89 14.82
CA THR A 203 -9.00 7.54 16.22
C THR A 203 -7.85 6.55 16.37
N THR A 204 -7.25 6.11 15.26
CA THR A 204 -6.14 5.16 15.26
C THR A 204 -4.90 5.75 14.58
N THR A 205 -4.74 5.52 13.29
CA THR A 205 -3.53 5.92 12.53
C THR A 205 -3.34 7.42 12.39
N HIS A 206 -4.41 8.22 12.52
CA HIS A 206 -4.41 9.69 12.39
C HIS A 206 -4.87 10.39 13.66
N SER A 207 -4.81 9.70 14.80
CA SER A 207 -5.27 10.26 16.11
C SER A 207 -4.51 11.49 16.59
N GLN A 208 -3.37 11.81 15.99
CA GLN A 208 -2.58 13.01 16.30
C GLN A 208 -2.93 14.20 15.38
N CYS A 209 -3.74 13.99 14.34
CA CYS A 209 -4.16 15.04 13.42
C CYS A 209 -5.31 15.86 14.02
N THR A 210 -5.33 17.15 13.71
CA THR A 210 -6.48 18.04 13.98
C THR A 210 -7.64 17.70 13.03
N GLU A 211 -8.84 18.17 13.33
CA GLU A 211 -10.00 17.98 12.44
C GLU A 211 -9.78 18.57 11.05
N GLU A 212 -9.10 19.71 10.94
CA GLU A 212 -8.78 20.35 9.68
C GLU A 212 -7.81 19.48 8.85
N GLU A 213 -6.74 18.96 9.50
CA GLU A 213 -5.78 18.07 8.85
C GLU A 213 -6.40 16.74 8.39
N LEU A 214 -7.37 16.21 9.16
CA LEU A 214 -8.12 15.02 8.77
C LEU A 214 -8.96 15.28 7.52
N LEU A 215 -9.69 16.40 7.49
CA LEU A 215 -10.52 16.78 6.35
C LEU A 215 -9.68 17.04 5.09
N ASP A 216 -8.52 17.68 5.20
CA ASP A 216 -7.57 17.90 4.11
C ASP A 216 -7.06 16.57 3.51
N GLN A 217 -6.98 15.52 4.34
CA GLN A 217 -6.60 14.16 3.93
C GLN A 217 -7.81 13.33 3.46
N GLY A 218 -9.01 13.91 3.42
CA GLY A 218 -10.23 13.23 3.04
C GLY A 218 -10.76 12.24 4.09
N ILE A 219 -10.34 12.41 5.34
CA ILE A 219 -10.79 11.58 6.48
C ILE A 219 -11.87 12.33 7.24
N ARG A 220 -13.09 11.81 7.22
CA ARG A 220 -14.21 12.34 7.98
C ARG A 220 -14.37 11.59 9.31
N PRO A 221 -15.16 12.12 10.26
CA PRO A 221 -15.43 11.43 11.52
C PRO A 221 -16.08 10.05 11.37
N ASN A 222 -16.82 9.83 10.27
CA ASN A 222 -17.52 8.59 9.94
C ASN A 222 -16.78 7.72 8.90
N THR A 223 -15.52 8.03 8.60
CA THR A 223 -14.71 7.26 7.65
C THR A 223 -14.18 5.98 8.27
N ILE A 224 -14.38 4.87 7.56
CA ILE A 224 -13.87 3.54 7.90
C ILE A 224 -12.91 3.10 6.80
N ARG A 225 -11.73 2.55 7.16
CA ARG A 225 -10.78 1.97 6.22
C ARG A 225 -10.84 0.46 6.28
N LEU A 226 -10.97 -0.16 5.12
CA LEU A 226 -10.90 -1.60 4.94
C LEU A 226 -9.61 -2.00 4.22
N SER A 227 -9.04 -3.12 4.60
CA SER A 227 -8.05 -3.88 3.85
C SER A 227 -8.62 -5.27 3.64
N ILE A 228 -9.11 -5.53 2.44
CA ILE A 228 -9.84 -6.77 2.14
C ILE A 228 -8.86 -7.92 1.95
N GLY A 229 -9.14 -9.02 2.64
CA GLY A 229 -8.34 -10.24 2.65
C GLY A 229 -8.70 -11.24 1.55
N CYS A 230 -8.25 -12.48 1.75
CA CYS A 230 -8.42 -13.60 0.81
C CYS A 230 -9.54 -14.57 1.23
N GLU A 231 -10.31 -14.27 2.25
CA GLU A 231 -11.40 -15.09 2.75
C GLU A 231 -12.47 -15.31 1.67
N ASN A 232 -13.44 -16.18 1.95
CA ASN A 232 -14.60 -16.34 1.06
C ASN A 232 -15.36 -15.00 0.97
N ILE A 233 -15.67 -14.57 -0.25
CA ILE A 233 -16.33 -13.29 -0.48
C ILE A 233 -17.73 -13.22 0.15
N ASP A 234 -18.45 -14.32 0.17
CA ASP A 234 -19.80 -14.36 0.75
C ASP A 234 -19.74 -14.17 2.27
N ASP A 235 -18.72 -14.72 2.94
CA ASP A 235 -18.50 -14.52 4.37
C ASP A 235 -18.11 -13.07 4.69
N ILE A 236 -17.26 -12.46 3.85
CA ILE A 236 -16.90 -11.02 3.97
C ILE A 236 -18.15 -10.14 3.86
N ILE A 237 -18.99 -10.37 2.85
CA ILE A 237 -20.23 -9.60 2.64
C ILE A 237 -21.21 -9.84 3.78
N GLN A 238 -21.35 -11.06 4.25
CA GLN A 238 -22.24 -11.40 5.37
C GLN A 238 -21.83 -10.65 6.64
N ASP A 239 -20.53 -10.66 6.99
CA ASP A 239 -20.01 -9.95 8.17
C ASP A 239 -20.32 -8.46 8.13
N LEU A 240 -20.11 -7.83 6.96
CA LEU A 240 -20.45 -6.42 6.74
C LEU A 240 -21.96 -6.18 6.89
N ASP A 241 -22.81 -7.04 6.33
CA ASP A 241 -24.28 -6.93 6.36
C ASP A 241 -24.81 -7.06 7.80
N GLU A 242 -24.26 -7.99 8.58
CA GLU A 242 -24.63 -8.17 9.99
C GLU A 242 -24.20 -6.96 10.85
N ALA A 243 -23.02 -6.42 10.63
CA ALA A 243 -22.57 -5.18 11.30
C ALA A 243 -23.46 -3.98 10.93
N PHE A 244 -23.88 -3.84 9.67
CA PHE A 244 -24.84 -2.78 9.28
C PHE A 244 -26.22 -2.96 9.96
N LYS A 245 -26.71 -4.19 10.10
CA LYS A 245 -27.97 -4.46 10.81
C LYS A 245 -27.89 -4.09 12.29
N ALA A 246 -26.75 -4.32 12.91
CA ALA A 246 -26.53 -4.01 14.32
C ALA A 246 -26.56 -2.50 14.64
N VAL A 247 -26.27 -1.66 13.62
CA VAL A 247 -26.23 -0.20 13.76
C VAL A 247 -27.32 0.54 12.96
N ALA A 248 -28.35 -0.18 12.52
CA ALA A 248 -29.44 0.36 11.69
C ALA A 248 -30.34 1.37 12.44
#